data_16a8d43d92ac4d427c66937e4afe2aa4
#
_entry.id   16a8d43d92ac4d427c66937e4afe2aa4
#
_cell.length_a   1.000
_cell.length_b   1.000
_cell.length_c   1.000
_cell.angle_alpha   90.00
_cell.angle_beta   90.00
_cell.angle_gamma   90.00
#
_symmetry.space_group_name_H-M   'P 1'
#
loop_
_entity.id
_entity.type
_entity.pdbx_description
1 polymer ?
#
loop_
_entity_poly.entity_id
_entity_poly.type
_entity_poly.pdbx_seq_one_letter_code
_entity_poly.pdbx_strand_id
1 'polypeptide(L)'
;MKSLAVYYNTTVKYGFKMELMSAFAKPIEESGIRVRHFKGPEGFEVADDFSHAIIFNYQRVKQNQEELKARLQLRVNVWNKYKESGKIWMFDNDVLNGVDAHLNHNYHYDMKNSYVRVAYGNIYPGKAKYFNDNCPRDRWDLMAKIKRIKVQEYDLRKGEFIYICCNRGSSGYSGLGVNASMWAIETADELRKHTDRPIIIRQHSSRSYEEHKTDFKRLTEYCETADKVSVESPLGEYPGLVGQIKRAYAVVIFTSTAGGPAIVEGKPLFITNPNCYFLPMKAGELSDIENPNIGTNRQQFLNNLGYSHWRLPDLESGEYWERIKDVI
;
A
#
# COMPACT_ATOMS: atom_id res chain seq x y z
N MET A 1 7.78 23.49 -21.99
CA MET A 1 7.79 24.21 -20.71
C MET A 1 7.37 23.23 -19.61
N LYS A 2 8.06 23.24 -18.46
CA LYS A 2 7.68 22.39 -17.31
C LYS A 2 6.34 22.88 -16.72
N SER A 3 5.43 21.98 -16.42
CA SER A 3 4.09 22.29 -15.90
C SER A 3 3.49 21.10 -15.17
N LEU A 4 2.64 21.37 -14.17
CA LEU A 4 2.07 20.38 -13.28
C LEU A 4 0.56 20.51 -13.18
N ALA A 5 -0.16 19.44 -13.46
CA ALA A 5 -1.59 19.30 -13.24
C ALA A 5 -1.87 18.56 -11.93
N VAL A 6 -2.65 19.13 -11.04
CA VAL A 6 -3.05 18.54 -9.76
C VAL A 6 -4.51 18.12 -9.86
N TYR A 7 -4.77 16.82 -9.94
CA TYR A 7 -6.13 16.29 -10.11
C TYR A 7 -6.70 15.84 -8.75
N TYR A 8 -7.67 16.60 -8.27
CA TYR A 8 -8.41 16.26 -7.07
C TYR A 8 -9.59 15.36 -7.42
N ASN A 9 -9.59 14.17 -6.89
CA ASN A 9 -10.74 13.28 -7.00
C ASN A 9 -11.76 13.71 -5.92
N THR A 10 -12.50 14.77 -6.21
CA THR A 10 -13.32 15.43 -5.20
C THR A 10 -14.71 14.84 -5.07
N THR A 11 -14.96 14.39 -3.89
CA THR A 11 -16.14 14.81 -3.13
C THR A 11 -15.65 15.40 -1.83
N VAL A 12 -16.35 16.42 -1.40
CA VAL A 12 -16.11 17.36 -0.29
C VAL A 12 -15.68 16.74 1.06
N LYS A 13 -15.68 15.42 1.22
CA LYS A 13 -15.35 14.73 2.48
C LYS A 13 -13.86 14.44 2.74
N TYR A 14 -12.95 14.80 1.85
CA TYR A 14 -11.52 14.45 1.99
C TYR A 14 -10.60 15.68 1.92
N GLY A 15 -10.84 16.69 2.77
CA GLY A 15 -9.99 17.86 2.90
C GLY A 15 -8.51 17.53 3.01
N PHE A 16 -8.16 16.57 3.88
CA PHE A 16 -6.79 16.13 4.10
C PHE A 16 -6.02 15.74 2.81
N LYS A 17 -6.63 14.96 1.91
CA LYS A 17 -5.96 14.56 0.66
C LYS A 17 -5.70 15.75 -0.28
N MET A 18 -6.61 16.69 -0.30
CA MET A 18 -6.46 17.91 -1.09
C MET A 18 -5.36 18.81 -0.53
N GLU A 19 -5.31 18.93 0.80
CA GLU A 19 -4.27 19.71 1.48
C GLU A 19 -2.88 19.15 1.25
N LEU A 20 -2.71 17.83 1.34
CA LEU A 20 -1.43 17.17 1.03
C LEU A 20 -0.96 17.44 -0.40
N MET A 21 -1.85 17.28 -1.39
CA MET A 21 -1.47 17.54 -2.78
C MET A 21 -1.24 19.02 -3.06
N SER A 22 -1.96 19.91 -2.40
CA SER A 22 -1.74 21.37 -2.48
C SER A 22 -0.41 21.76 -1.84
N ALA A 23 -0.10 21.24 -0.65
CA ALA A 23 1.17 21.47 0.02
C ALA A 23 2.37 20.98 -0.79
N PHE A 24 2.23 19.82 -1.43
CA PHE A 24 3.24 19.32 -2.36
C PHE A 24 3.43 20.24 -3.59
N ALA A 25 2.34 20.76 -4.15
CA ALA A 25 2.38 21.56 -5.37
C ALA A 25 2.89 23.00 -5.15
N LYS A 26 2.70 23.53 -3.92
CA LYS A 26 3.03 24.92 -3.59
C LYS A 26 4.49 25.31 -3.84
N PRO A 27 5.52 24.60 -3.32
CA PRO A 27 6.91 24.95 -3.61
C PRO A 27 7.29 24.79 -5.08
N ILE A 28 6.60 23.92 -5.83
CA ILE A 28 6.76 23.77 -7.28
C ILE A 28 6.28 25.03 -7.99
N GLU A 29 5.13 25.57 -7.61
CA GLU A 29 4.57 26.82 -8.13
C GLU A 29 5.45 28.01 -7.78
N GLU A 30 5.92 28.09 -6.54
CA GLU A 30 6.83 29.13 -6.04
C GLU A 30 8.19 29.14 -6.79
N SER A 31 8.61 27.98 -7.35
CA SER A 31 9.79 27.89 -8.22
C SER A 31 9.60 28.42 -9.65
N GLY A 32 8.39 28.93 -9.99
CA GLY A 32 8.05 29.47 -11.31
C GLY A 32 7.52 28.43 -12.30
N ILE A 33 7.29 27.19 -11.87
CA ILE A 33 6.67 26.13 -12.69
C ILE A 33 5.15 26.37 -12.71
N ARG A 34 4.54 26.35 -13.91
CA ARG A 34 3.08 26.50 -14.04
C ARG A 34 2.36 25.34 -13.35
N VAL A 35 1.56 25.64 -12.33
CA VAL A 35 0.70 24.67 -11.63
C VAL A 35 -0.77 24.99 -11.90
N ARG A 36 -1.60 23.97 -12.11
CA ARG A 36 -3.06 24.13 -12.17
C ARG A 36 -3.76 23.04 -11.40
N HIS A 37 -4.72 23.44 -10.57
CA HIS A 37 -5.53 22.59 -9.73
C HIS A 37 -6.90 22.34 -10.39
N PHE A 38 -7.18 21.06 -10.66
CA PHE A 38 -8.44 20.62 -11.24
C PHE A 38 -9.34 20.04 -10.17
N LYS A 39 -10.47 20.71 -9.89
CA LYS A 39 -11.42 20.39 -8.82
C LYS A 39 -12.80 20.11 -9.38
N GLY A 40 -13.52 19.14 -8.81
CA GLY A 40 -14.92 18.86 -9.11
C GLY A 40 -15.18 18.22 -10.47
N PRO A 41 -16.45 18.22 -10.95
CA PRO A 41 -16.85 17.56 -12.18
C PRO A 41 -16.14 18.10 -13.43
N GLU A 42 -15.81 19.39 -13.45
CA GLU A 42 -15.06 20.04 -14.54
C GLU A 42 -13.63 19.53 -14.67
N GLY A 43 -13.09 18.90 -13.64
CA GLY A 43 -11.76 18.31 -13.62
C GLY A 43 -11.67 16.87 -14.11
N PHE A 44 -12.74 16.30 -14.68
CA PHE A 44 -12.70 14.91 -15.16
C PHE A 44 -12.09 14.78 -16.56
N GLU A 45 -11.89 15.88 -17.27
CA GLU A 45 -11.10 15.90 -18.49
C GLU A 45 -9.62 16.08 -18.17
N VAL A 46 -8.79 15.22 -18.75
CA VAL A 46 -7.35 15.31 -18.57
C VAL A 46 -6.81 16.40 -19.49
N ALA A 47 -6.32 17.47 -18.90
CA ALA A 47 -5.78 18.62 -19.65
C ALA A 47 -4.55 18.22 -20.48
N ASP A 48 -4.51 18.66 -21.75
CA ASP A 48 -3.50 18.22 -22.71
C ASP A 48 -2.16 18.95 -22.61
N ASP A 49 -2.14 20.12 -21.99
CA ASP A 49 -1.03 21.07 -22.00
C ASP A 49 -0.13 21.01 -20.74
N PHE A 50 -0.19 19.92 -19.97
CA PHE A 50 0.66 19.72 -18.80
C PHE A 50 1.66 18.58 -18.99
N SER A 51 2.92 18.84 -18.62
CA SER A 51 4.00 17.86 -18.71
C SER A 51 3.98 16.81 -17.60
N HIS A 52 3.48 17.17 -16.42
CA HIS A 52 3.41 16.29 -15.24
C HIS A 52 2.01 16.30 -14.61
N ALA A 53 1.70 15.25 -13.86
CA ALA A 53 0.45 15.14 -13.12
C ALA A 53 0.65 14.66 -11.68
N ILE A 54 -0.29 15.03 -10.80
CA ILE A 54 -0.46 14.46 -9.46
C ILE A 54 -1.85 13.85 -9.35
N ILE A 55 -1.94 12.64 -8.82
CA ILE A 55 -3.20 11.98 -8.45
C ILE A 55 -3.08 11.32 -7.06
N PHE A 56 -4.22 11.14 -6.39
CA PHE A 56 -4.29 10.37 -5.16
C PHE A 56 -4.92 9.01 -5.43
N ASN A 57 -4.15 7.95 -5.17
CA ASN A 57 -4.53 6.54 -5.21
C ASN A 57 -5.14 6.08 -6.56
N TYR A 58 -4.55 5.08 -7.17
CA TYR A 58 -5.09 4.42 -8.35
C TYR A 58 -6.04 3.30 -7.92
N GLN A 59 -7.32 3.43 -8.25
CA GLN A 59 -8.31 2.37 -8.08
C GLN A 59 -8.99 2.06 -9.39
N ARG A 60 -9.10 0.77 -9.72
CA ARG A 60 -9.82 0.32 -10.90
C ARG A 60 -11.33 0.53 -10.74
N VAL A 61 -11.99 0.91 -11.82
CA VAL A 61 -13.44 1.10 -11.86
C VAL A 61 -14.14 -0.25 -11.81
N LYS A 62 -15.05 -0.46 -10.86
CA LYS A 62 -16.05 -1.52 -10.93
C LYS A 62 -17.20 -1.06 -11.82
N GLN A 63 -17.67 -1.92 -12.71
CA GLN A 63 -18.55 -1.57 -13.82
C GLN A 63 -19.99 -1.12 -13.48
N ASN A 64 -20.43 -1.11 -12.21
CA ASN A 64 -21.87 -1.03 -11.88
C ASN A 64 -22.36 0.18 -11.09
N GLN A 65 -21.60 1.28 -10.94
CA GLN A 65 -22.08 2.49 -10.24
C GLN A 65 -21.69 3.77 -10.97
N GLU A 66 -22.63 4.51 -11.52
CA GLU A 66 -22.37 5.62 -12.45
C GLU A 66 -21.60 6.81 -11.87
N GLU A 67 -21.92 7.27 -10.67
CA GLU A 67 -21.15 8.36 -10.03
C GLU A 67 -19.75 7.96 -9.57
N LEU A 68 -19.59 6.70 -9.15
CA LEU A 68 -18.29 6.15 -8.81
C LEU A 68 -17.44 5.97 -10.08
N LYS A 69 -18.07 5.70 -11.23
CA LYS A 69 -17.42 5.57 -12.55
C LYS A 69 -16.66 6.83 -12.95
N ALA A 70 -17.28 8.00 -12.88
CA ALA A 70 -16.63 9.24 -13.34
C ALA A 70 -15.36 9.59 -12.55
N ARG A 71 -15.39 9.41 -11.22
CA ARG A 71 -14.24 9.69 -10.33
C ARG A 71 -13.08 8.72 -10.51
N LEU A 72 -13.42 7.47 -10.76
CA LEU A 72 -12.43 6.42 -11.00
C LEU A 72 -11.90 6.53 -12.43
N GLN A 73 -12.74 6.95 -13.37
CA GLN A 73 -12.36 7.17 -14.75
C GLN A 73 -11.31 8.28 -14.89
N LEU A 74 -11.41 9.38 -14.13
CA LEU A 74 -10.37 10.41 -14.12
C LEU A 74 -8.99 9.81 -13.81
N ARG A 75 -8.87 8.96 -12.80
CA ARG A 75 -7.58 8.33 -12.45
C ARG A 75 -7.05 7.44 -13.56
N VAL A 76 -7.94 6.67 -14.19
CA VAL A 76 -7.59 5.84 -15.35
C VAL A 76 -7.12 6.71 -16.50
N ASN A 77 -7.83 7.79 -16.80
CA ASN A 77 -7.49 8.71 -17.88
C ASN A 77 -6.15 9.42 -17.62
N VAL A 78 -5.94 9.94 -16.40
CA VAL A 78 -4.65 10.55 -16.02
C VAL A 78 -3.53 9.52 -16.14
N TRP A 79 -3.72 8.30 -15.61
CA TRP A 79 -2.72 7.26 -15.77
C TRP A 79 -2.42 6.94 -17.24
N ASN A 80 -3.44 6.72 -18.04
CA ASN A 80 -3.26 6.38 -19.47
C ASN A 80 -2.50 7.46 -20.23
N LYS A 81 -2.71 8.73 -19.86
CA LYS A 81 -1.99 9.86 -20.48
C LYS A 81 -0.52 9.90 -20.11
N TYR A 82 -0.20 9.65 -18.83
CA TYR A 82 1.16 9.86 -18.31
C TYR A 82 2.00 8.59 -18.18
N LYS A 83 1.42 7.38 -18.34
CA LYS A 83 2.12 6.10 -18.12
C LYS A 83 3.36 5.90 -18.98
N GLU A 84 3.33 6.32 -20.24
CA GLU A 84 4.47 6.16 -21.16
C GLU A 84 5.61 7.15 -20.83
N SER A 85 5.27 8.37 -20.44
CA SER A 85 6.26 9.36 -20.03
C SER A 85 6.79 9.14 -18.63
N GLY A 86 6.05 8.43 -17.79
CA GLY A 86 6.34 8.24 -16.36
C GLY A 86 6.29 9.54 -15.54
N LYS A 87 5.74 10.63 -16.07
CA LYS A 87 5.72 11.96 -15.44
C LYS A 87 4.49 12.14 -14.54
N ILE A 88 4.27 11.21 -13.63
CA ILE A 88 3.12 11.19 -12.73
C ILE A 88 3.54 10.96 -11.28
N TRP A 89 3.03 11.81 -10.39
CA TRP A 89 3.14 11.65 -8.95
C TRP A 89 1.89 10.98 -8.42
N MET A 90 2.11 9.97 -7.58
CA MET A 90 1.03 9.22 -6.96
C MET A 90 1.13 9.31 -5.45
N PHE A 91 0.06 9.80 -4.85
CA PHE A 91 -0.15 9.74 -3.41
C PHE A 91 -0.94 8.49 -3.05
N ASP A 92 -0.48 7.76 -2.06
CA ASP A 92 -1.15 6.55 -1.58
C ASP A 92 -1.15 6.50 -0.05
N ASN A 93 -1.96 5.61 0.49
CA ASN A 93 -2.02 5.43 1.94
C ASN A 93 -0.69 4.92 2.49
N ASP A 94 -0.43 5.27 3.74
CA ASP A 94 0.68 4.76 4.53
C ASP A 94 0.63 3.23 4.64
N VAL A 95 1.78 2.58 4.43
CA VAL A 95 1.91 1.12 4.52
C VAL A 95 1.99 0.60 5.97
N LEU A 96 2.13 1.51 6.94
CA LEU A 96 2.11 1.20 8.37
C LEU A 96 0.78 1.57 9.03
N ASN A 97 -0.27 1.85 8.25
CA ASN A 97 -1.61 2.01 8.78
C ASN A 97 -2.05 0.70 9.47
N GLY A 98 -2.43 0.79 10.74
CA GLY A 98 -2.83 -0.36 11.55
C GLY A 98 -1.72 -0.92 12.44
N VAL A 99 -0.47 -0.45 12.34
CA VAL A 99 0.57 -0.69 13.35
C VAL A 99 0.30 0.16 14.61
N ASP A 100 -0.39 1.28 14.45
CA ASP A 100 -0.82 2.15 15.55
C ASP A 100 -1.92 1.46 16.37
N ALA A 101 -1.54 0.67 17.35
CA ALA A 101 -2.44 -0.12 18.22
C ALA A 101 -3.43 0.75 19.03
N HIS A 102 -3.39 2.06 18.93
CA HIS A 102 -4.17 2.99 19.75
C HIS A 102 -5.06 3.96 18.96
N LEU A 103 -4.91 4.05 17.66
CA LEU A 103 -5.85 4.82 16.85
C LEU A 103 -7.04 3.91 16.53
N ASN A 104 -8.09 4.03 17.34
CA ASN A 104 -9.42 3.50 17.04
C ASN A 104 -9.72 3.66 15.55
N HIS A 105 -10.37 2.65 14.95
CA HIS A 105 -10.79 2.55 13.54
C HIS A 105 -11.62 3.73 12.98
N ASN A 106 -11.75 4.81 13.70
CA ASN A 106 -12.23 6.08 13.20
C ASN A 106 -11.09 6.71 12.41
N TYR A 107 -11.16 6.62 11.10
CA TYR A 107 -10.31 7.28 10.09
C TYR A 107 -10.41 8.83 10.19
N HIS A 108 -10.23 9.38 11.37
CA HIS A 108 -9.91 10.77 11.53
C HIS A 108 -8.42 10.90 11.25
N TYR A 109 -8.08 11.23 10.01
CA TYR A 109 -6.73 11.62 9.67
C TYR A 109 -6.36 12.80 10.58
N ASP A 110 -5.45 12.56 11.50
CA ASP A 110 -4.77 13.65 12.17
C ASP A 110 -3.90 14.34 11.12
N MET A 111 -4.29 15.56 10.75
CA MET A 111 -3.66 16.35 9.70
C MET A 111 -2.14 16.49 9.88
N LYS A 112 -1.67 16.50 11.13
CA LYS A 112 -0.26 16.73 11.47
C LYS A 112 0.57 15.44 11.54
N ASN A 113 -0.05 14.31 11.89
CA ASN A 113 0.66 13.07 12.19
C ASN A 113 0.38 11.94 11.22
N SER A 114 -0.61 12.10 10.32
CA SER A 114 -0.88 11.11 9.29
C SER A 114 0.14 11.17 8.16
N TYR A 115 0.61 10.00 7.75
CA TYR A 115 1.56 9.82 6.66
C TYR A 115 0.85 9.40 5.37
N VAL A 116 1.40 9.84 4.26
CA VAL A 116 1.08 9.33 2.92
C VAL A 116 2.35 8.92 2.21
N ARG A 117 2.25 7.87 1.42
CA ARG A 117 3.34 7.47 0.53
C ARG A 117 3.27 8.28 -0.75
N VAL A 118 4.41 8.82 -1.19
CA VAL A 118 4.53 9.61 -2.42
C VAL A 118 5.44 8.88 -3.39
N ALA A 119 4.89 8.48 -4.51
CA ALA A 119 5.53 7.69 -5.56
C ALA A 119 5.60 8.46 -6.88
N TYR A 120 6.62 8.21 -7.68
CA TYR A 120 6.79 8.81 -9.01
C TYR A 120 6.93 7.77 -10.10
N GLY A 121 6.31 8.03 -11.23
CA GLY A 121 6.53 7.31 -12.49
C GLY A 121 5.73 6.05 -12.70
N ASN A 122 5.19 5.42 -11.65
CA ASN A 122 4.43 4.20 -11.80
C ASN A 122 3.35 4.04 -10.73
N ILE A 123 2.22 3.43 -11.12
CA ILE A 123 1.12 3.07 -10.20
C ILE A 123 1.41 1.80 -9.40
N TYR A 124 2.31 0.96 -9.89
CA TYR A 124 2.73 -0.24 -9.16
C TYR A 124 3.81 0.14 -8.16
N PRO A 125 3.55 -0.02 -6.86
CA PRO A 125 4.47 0.46 -5.83
C PRO A 125 5.90 -0.09 -5.94
N GLY A 126 6.07 -1.32 -6.36
CA GLY A 126 7.40 -1.92 -6.55
C GLY A 126 8.15 -1.44 -7.81
N LYS A 127 7.47 -0.71 -8.70
CA LYS A 127 8.07 -0.12 -9.92
C LYS A 127 8.20 1.40 -9.84
N ALA A 128 7.60 2.02 -8.84
CA ALA A 128 7.65 3.46 -8.65
C ALA A 128 8.98 3.90 -8.04
N LYS A 129 9.36 5.14 -8.32
CA LYS A 129 10.52 5.80 -7.71
C LYS A 129 10.07 6.56 -6.47
N TYR A 130 10.85 6.48 -5.41
CA TYR A 130 10.58 7.17 -4.14
C TYR A 130 11.69 8.15 -3.76
N PHE A 131 12.79 8.18 -4.50
CA PHE A 131 13.97 9.01 -4.22
C PHE A 131 14.52 8.80 -2.80
N ASN A 132 14.55 7.56 -2.37
CA ASN A 132 14.80 7.16 -0.99
C ASN A 132 15.91 6.09 -0.86
N ASP A 133 16.87 6.07 -1.76
CA ASP A 133 18.00 5.13 -1.68
C ASP A 133 19.00 5.59 -0.64
N ASN A 134 19.50 4.64 0.16
CA ASN A 134 20.53 4.86 1.19
C ASN A 134 20.20 6.02 2.15
N CYS A 135 18.93 6.17 2.53
CA CYS A 135 18.50 7.25 3.39
C CYS A 135 19.02 7.11 4.82
N PRO A 136 19.27 8.24 5.52
CA PRO A 136 19.61 8.24 6.93
C PRO A 136 18.41 7.83 7.79
N ARG A 137 18.63 7.62 9.07
CA ARG A 137 17.65 7.03 9.99
C ARG A 137 16.63 8.02 10.56
N ASP A 138 16.93 9.29 10.51
CA ASP A 138 16.21 10.38 11.16
C ASP A 138 14.69 10.40 10.91
N ARG A 139 14.27 10.27 9.63
CA ARG A 139 12.84 10.24 9.30
C ARG A 139 12.15 8.95 9.75
N TRP A 140 12.85 7.83 9.72
CA TRP A 140 12.32 6.60 10.30
C TRP A 140 12.12 6.75 11.81
N ASP A 141 13.10 7.27 12.53
CA ASP A 141 13.02 7.48 13.98
C ASP A 141 11.88 8.45 14.34
N LEU A 142 11.69 9.51 13.56
CA LEU A 142 10.56 10.41 13.72
C LEU A 142 9.22 9.68 13.49
N MET A 143 9.11 8.91 12.41
CA MET A 143 7.90 8.14 12.09
C MET A 143 7.61 7.10 13.18
N ALA A 144 8.61 6.35 13.60
CA ALA A 144 8.50 5.35 14.66
C ALA A 144 8.06 5.98 15.99
N LYS A 145 8.61 7.16 16.35
CA LYS A 145 8.21 7.91 17.53
C LYS A 145 6.75 8.37 17.45
N ILE A 146 6.32 8.99 16.35
CA ILE A 146 4.96 9.48 16.16
C ILE A 146 3.96 8.32 16.21
N LYS A 147 4.26 7.23 15.51
CA LYS A 147 3.40 6.04 15.42
C LYS A 147 3.57 5.08 16.59
N ARG A 148 4.46 5.38 17.55
CA ARG A 148 4.80 4.51 18.68
C ARG A 148 5.20 3.10 18.26
N ILE A 149 5.92 2.98 17.14
CA ILE A 149 6.39 1.71 16.60
C ILE A 149 7.63 1.26 17.35
N LYS A 150 7.62 -0.01 17.77
CA LYS A 150 8.80 -0.70 18.28
C LYS A 150 9.09 -1.89 17.37
N VAL A 151 10.21 -1.82 16.65
CA VAL A 151 10.66 -2.90 15.78
C VAL A 151 11.08 -4.11 16.63
N GLN A 152 10.49 -5.27 16.34
CA GLN A 152 10.80 -6.53 17.03
C GLN A 152 11.96 -7.26 16.31
N GLU A 153 12.77 -8.00 17.09
CA GLU A 153 13.76 -8.89 16.49
C GLU A 153 13.11 -10.09 15.82
N TYR A 154 13.79 -10.64 14.81
CA TYR A 154 13.35 -11.88 14.20
C TYR A 154 13.50 -13.04 15.21
N ASP A 155 12.44 -13.82 15.36
CA ASP A 155 12.48 -15.08 16.12
C ASP A 155 11.85 -16.20 15.27
N LEU A 156 12.70 -16.90 14.52
CA LEU A 156 12.29 -17.99 13.61
C LEU A 156 11.83 -19.26 14.33
N ARG A 157 12.03 -19.34 15.67
CA ARG A 157 11.56 -20.48 16.47
C ARG A 157 10.13 -20.29 16.95
N LYS A 158 9.62 -19.05 16.91
CA LYS A 158 8.29 -18.70 17.38
C LYS A 158 7.34 -18.49 16.21
N GLY A 159 6.15 -18.99 16.36
CA GLY A 159 5.04 -18.80 15.45
C GLY A 159 4.23 -20.06 15.26
N GLU A 160 2.92 -19.89 15.25
CA GLU A 160 1.96 -20.99 15.27
C GLU A 160 1.54 -21.42 13.87
N PHE A 161 1.52 -20.48 12.91
CA PHE A 161 0.95 -20.69 11.59
C PHE A 161 1.58 -19.79 10.54
N ILE A 162 1.37 -20.10 9.26
CA ILE A 162 1.66 -19.23 8.13
C ILE A 162 0.42 -18.37 7.86
N TYR A 163 0.60 -17.07 7.70
CA TYR A 163 -0.48 -16.10 7.53
C TYR A 163 -0.52 -15.51 6.13
N ILE A 164 -1.48 -15.94 5.32
CA ILE A 164 -1.70 -15.43 3.96
C ILE A 164 -2.62 -14.20 4.04
N CYS A 165 -2.12 -13.02 3.72
CA CYS A 165 -2.88 -11.78 3.80
C CYS A 165 -3.35 -11.31 2.41
N CYS A 166 -4.63 -11.50 2.13
CA CYS A 166 -5.23 -11.07 0.87
C CYS A 166 -5.27 -9.55 0.75
N ASN A 167 -5.09 -9.06 -0.46
CA ASN A 167 -5.40 -7.68 -0.82
C ASN A 167 -6.93 -7.50 -0.93
N ARG A 168 -7.35 -6.24 -0.97
CA ARG A 168 -8.69 -5.88 -1.40
C ARG A 168 -8.89 -6.32 -2.85
N GLY A 169 -9.95 -7.09 -3.13
CA GLY A 169 -10.21 -7.70 -4.44
C GLY A 169 -10.16 -6.74 -5.63
N SER A 170 -10.50 -5.46 -5.43
CA SER A 170 -10.50 -4.44 -6.49
C SER A 170 -9.21 -3.64 -6.66
N SER A 171 -8.19 -3.82 -5.82
CA SER A 171 -7.03 -2.92 -5.81
C SER A 171 -5.71 -3.53 -6.28
N GLY A 172 -5.28 -4.62 -5.67
CA GLY A 172 -3.95 -5.18 -5.96
C GLY A 172 -3.96 -6.18 -7.12
N TYR A 173 -5.05 -6.91 -7.25
CA TYR A 173 -5.19 -8.02 -8.19
C TYR A 173 -5.83 -7.61 -9.51
N SER A 174 -6.80 -6.70 -9.49
CA SER A 174 -7.60 -6.36 -10.67
C SER A 174 -6.79 -5.69 -11.78
N GLY A 175 -5.72 -4.99 -11.43
CA GLY A 175 -4.75 -4.42 -12.40
C GLY A 175 -3.94 -5.47 -13.14
N LEU A 176 -3.82 -6.67 -12.54
CA LEU A 176 -3.01 -7.79 -13.02
C LEU A 176 -3.87 -8.97 -13.49
N GLY A 177 -5.20 -8.84 -13.49
CA GLY A 177 -6.10 -9.94 -13.88
C GLY A 177 -6.20 -11.07 -12.87
N VAL A 178 -5.70 -10.89 -11.64
CA VAL A 178 -5.66 -11.90 -10.58
C VAL A 178 -6.86 -11.77 -9.66
N ASN A 179 -7.53 -12.88 -9.35
CA ASN A 179 -8.57 -12.94 -8.32
C ASN A 179 -7.96 -13.23 -6.95
N ALA A 180 -8.39 -12.52 -5.91
CA ALA A 180 -7.79 -12.59 -4.57
C ALA A 180 -7.94 -13.96 -3.89
N SER A 181 -9.13 -14.57 -3.98
CA SER A 181 -9.38 -15.87 -3.37
C SER A 181 -8.67 -17.00 -4.13
N MET A 182 -8.63 -16.94 -5.46
CA MET A 182 -7.90 -17.90 -6.27
C MET A 182 -6.40 -17.86 -5.97
N TRP A 183 -5.82 -16.65 -5.93
CA TRP A 183 -4.42 -16.50 -5.56
C TRP A 183 -4.11 -17.08 -4.16
N ALA A 184 -5.00 -16.86 -3.19
CA ALA A 184 -4.80 -17.37 -1.83
C ALA A 184 -4.85 -18.90 -1.78
N ILE A 185 -5.76 -19.52 -2.53
CA ILE A 185 -5.89 -20.97 -2.66
C ILE A 185 -4.62 -21.54 -3.31
N GLU A 186 -4.22 -21.04 -4.47
CA GLU A 186 -3.00 -21.48 -5.19
C GLU A 186 -1.75 -21.31 -4.31
N THR A 187 -1.69 -20.23 -3.52
CA THR A 187 -0.60 -19.99 -2.57
C THR A 187 -0.61 -21.01 -1.42
N ALA A 188 -1.78 -21.35 -0.89
CA ALA A 188 -1.91 -22.36 0.17
C ALA A 188 -1.56 -23.76 -0.34
N ASP A 189 -2.00 -24.13 -1.55
CA ASP A 189 -1.67 -25.41 -2.19
C ASP A 189 -0.16 -25.53 -2.43
N GLU A 190 0.48 -24.45 -2.87
CA GLU A 190 1.94 -24.44 -3.05
C GLU A 190 2.66 -24.61 -1.71
N LEU A 191 2.26 -23.87 -0.68
CA LEU A 191 2.84 -23.98 0.67
C LEU A 191 2.69 -25.38 1.24
N ARG A 192 1.56 -26.07 1.03
CA ARG A 192 1.35 -27.47 1.51
C ARG A 192 2.38 -28.45 1.00
N LYS A 193 3.03 -28.19 -0.12
CA LYS A 193 4.12 -29.04 -0.65
C LYS A 193 5.41 -28.90 0.16
N HIS A 194 5.54 -27.85 0.98
CA HIS A 194 6.80 -27.46 1.63
C HIS A 194 6.71 -27.35 3.15
N THR A 195 5.51 -27.43 3.75
CA THR A 195 5.33 -27.27 5.19
C THR A 195 4.10 -27.99 5.72
N ASP A 196 4.20 -28.51 6.96
CA ASP A 196 3.09 -29.06 7.73
C ASP A 196 2.44 -28.04 8.70
N ARG A 197 2.92 -26.80 8.72
CA ARG A 197 2.37 -25.78 9.61
C ARG A 197 0.93 -25.43 9.25
N PRO A 198 0.06 -25.10 10.22
CA PRO A 198 -1.24 -24.56 9.93
C PRO A 198 -1.13 -23.30 9.02
N ILE A 199 -2.08 -23.15 8.11
CA ILE A 199 -2.17 -21.97 7.24
C ILE A 199 -3.47 -21.24 7.57
N ILE A 200 -3.40 -19.93 7.80
CA ILE A 200 -4.56 -19.07 7.98
C ILE A 200 -4.62 -18.08 6.82
N ILE A 201 -5.70 -18.11 6.08
CA ILE A 201 -5.97 -17.14 5.00
C ILE A 201 -6.81 -16.00 5.58
N ARG A 202 -6.26 -14.79 5.61
CA ARG A 202 -6.97 -13.59 6.01
C ARG A 202 -7.56 -12.89 4.80
N GLN A 203 -8.87 -12.81 4.73
CA GLN A 203 -9.54 -11.97 3.77
C GLN A 203 -9.39 -10.48 4.15
N HIS A 204 -9.34 -9.58 3.15
CA HIS A 204 -9.22 -8.15 3.40
C HIS A 204 -10.49 -7.58 4.06
N SER A 205 -10.34 -6.65 5.02
CA SER A 205 -11.44 -6.07 5.83
C SER A 205 -12.39 -5.11 5.11
N SER A 206 -12.39 -5.08 3.79
CA SER A 206 -13.31 -4.23 3.02
C SER A 206 -14.77 -4.69 3.21
N ARG A 207 -15.57 -3.85 3.84
CA ARG A 207 -16.98 -4.14 4.17
C ARG A 207 -17.95 -4.09 2.96
N SER A 208 -17.47 -3.72 1.80
CA SER A 208 -18.35 -3.58 0.65
C SER A 208 -18.28 -4.84 -0.21
N TYR A 209 -19.46 -5.50 -0.37
CA TYR A 209 -19.89 -6.07 -1.64
C TYR A 209 -19.93 -7.58 -1.82
N GLU A 210 -20.79 -7.96 -2.73
CA GLU A 210 -21.05 -9.31 -3.22
C GLU A 210 -19.76 -10.07 -3.61
N GLU A 211 -18.75 -9.39 -4.19
CA GLU A 211 -17.43 -10.00 -4.45
C GLU A 211 -16.75 -10.49 -3.18
N HIS A 212 -16.86 -9.73 -2.09
CA HIS A 212 -16.27 -10.12 -0.81
C HIS A 212 -16.95 -11.36 -0.24
N LYS A 213 -18.27 -11.45 -0.38
CA LYS A 213 -19.03 -12.64 0.02
C LYS A 213 -18.68 -13.84 -0.85
N THR A 214 -18.57 -13.64 -2.17
CA THR A 214 -18.20 -14.68 -3.13
C THR A 214 -16.78 -15.19 -2.86
N ASP A 215 -15.82 -14.29 -2.64
CA ASP A 215 -14.45 -14.67 -2.30
C ASP A 215 -14.39 -15.40 -0.96
N PHE A 216 -15.12 -14.92 0.06
CA PHE A 216 -15.16 -15.57 1.37
C PHE A 216 -15.80 -16.96 1.29
N LYS A 217 -16.91 -17.11 0.58
CA LYS A 217 -17.56 -18.40 0.35
C LYS A 217 -16.58 -19.40 -0.30
N ARG A 218 -15.89 -18.98 -1.38
CA ARG A 218 -14.91 -19.83 -2.06
C ARG A 218 -13.77 -20.27 -1.14
N LEU A 219 -13.27 -19.35 -0.32
CA LEU A 219 -12.22 -19.67 0.66
C LEU A 219 -12.73 -20.62 1.74
N THR A 220 -13.96 -20.47 2.21
CA THR A 220 -14.57 -21.36 3.19
C THR A 220 -14.74 -22.76 2.63
N GLU A 221 -15.31 -22.90 1.42
CA GLU A 221 -15.49 -24.18 0.73
C GLU A 221 -14.13 -24.90 0.50
N TYR A 222 -13.09 -24.17 0.14
CA TYR A 222 -11.73 -24.72 0.03
C TYR A 222 -11.22 -25.23 1.37
N CYS A 223 -11.37 -24.45 2.44
CA CYS A 223 -10.87 -24.82 3.78
C CYS A 223 -11.61 -26.03 4.38
N GLU A 224 -12.83 -26.38 3.93
CA GLU A 224 -13.53 -27.59 4.36
C GLU A 224 -12.83 -28.89 3.92
N THR A 225 -12.05 -28.83 2.85
CA THR A 225 -11.36 -30.00 2.28
C THR A 225 -9.84 -29.94 2.37
N ALA A 226 -9.27 -28.75 2.59
CA ALA A 226 -7.83 -28.55 2.65
C ALA A 226 -7.25 -28.90 4.03
N ASP A 227 -6.17 -29.68 4.05
CA ASP A 227 -5.52 -30.08 5.30
C ASP A 227 -4.87 -28.89 6.01
N LYS A 228 -5.22 -28.68 7.29
CA LYS A 228 -4.68 -27.62 8.17
C LYS A 228 -4.74 -26.21 7.56
N VAL A 229 -5.73 -25.91 6.73
CA VAL A 229 -6.00 -24.58 6.19
C VAL A 229 -7.29 -24.04 6.77
N SER A 230 -7.30 -22.78 7.18
CA SER A 230 -8.48 -22.10 7.68
C SER A 230 -8.58 -20.69 7.12
N VAL A 231 -9.79 -20.13 7.09
CA VAL A 231 -10.05 -18.75 6.66
C VAL A 231 -10.49 -17.90 7.83
N GLU A 232 -9.89 -16.72 7.96
CA GLU A 232 -10.25 -15.70 8.94
C GLU A 232 -11.06 -14.59 8.27
N SER A 233 -12.29 -14.39 8.75
CA SER A 233 -13.07 -13.21 8.40
C SER A 233 -12.57 -12.00 9.18
N PRO A 234 -12.27 -10.88 8.54
CA PRO A 234 -11.88 -9.65 9.23
C PRO A 234 -13.03 -9.01 10.03
N LEU A 235 -14.25 -9.55 9.93
CA LEU A 235 -15.44 -9.12 10.66
C LEU A 235 -15.68 -9.96 11.93
N GLY A 236 -14.86 -10.96 12.20
CA GLY A 236 -14.96 -11.84 13.37
C GLY A 236 -14.29 -11.26 14.63
N GLU A 237 -14.47 -11.96 15.75
CA GLU A 237 -13.88 -11.64 17.07
C GLU A 237 -12.38 -11.99 17.18
N TYR A 238 -11.68 -12.04 16.06
CA TYR A 238 -10.26 -12.38 16.04
C TYR A 238 -9.38 -11.20 16.48
N PRO A 239 -8.17 -11.47 16.97
CA PRO A 239 -7.16 -10.43 17.13
C PRO A 239 -7.02 -9.63 15.84
N GLY A 240 -6.89 -8.32 15.92
CA GLY A 240 -6.68 -7.49 14.72
C GLY A 240 -5.46 -7.95 13.92
N LEU A 241 -5.28 -7.44 12.69
CA LEU A 241 -4.20 -7.83 11.78
C LEU A 241 -2.83 -7.96 12.48
N VAL A 242 -2.44 -6.96 13.25
CA VAL A 242 -1.15 -6.96 13.97
C VAL A 242 -1.09 -8.04 15.04
N GLY A 243 -2.20 -8.29 15.75
CA GLY A 243 -2.28 -9.35 16.76
C GLY A 243 -2.04 -10.74 16.13
N GLN A 244 -2.61 -11.00 14.96
CA GLN A 244 -2.37 -12.27 14.24
C GLN A 244 -0.95 -12.34 13.67
N ILE A 245 -0.44 -11.24 13.12
CA ILE A 245 0.95 -11.20 12.62
C ILE A 245 1.95 -11.53 13.74
N LYS A 246 1.74 -11.03 14.96
CA LYS A 246 2.60 -11.37 16.13
C LYS A 246 2.66 -12.85 16.40
N ARG A 247 1.56 -13.58 16.20
CA ARG A 247 1.47 -15.03 16.41
C ARG A 247 1.95 -15.84 15.21
N ALA A 248 1.96 -15.27 14.01
CA ALA A 248 2.37 -15.95 12.81
C ALA A 248 3.87 -16.35 12.83
N TYR A 249 4.19 -17.49 12.24
CA TYR A 249 5.56 -17.89 11.90
C TYR A 249 6.11 -17.06 10.75
N ALA A 250 5.34 -16.95 9.68
CA ALA A 250 5.65 -16.17 8.49
C ALA A 250 4.39 -15.50 7.92
N VAL A 251 4.56 -14.45 7.15
CA VAL A 251 3.48 -13.73 6.46
C VAL A 251 3.69 -13.83 4.97
N VAL A 252 2.63 -14.18 4.24
CA VAL A 252 2.63 -14.25 2.77
C VAL A 252 1.70 -13.20 2.21
N ILE A 253 2.18 -12.41 1.25
CA ILE A 253 1.43 -11.35 0.60
C ILE A 253 1.60 -11.37 -0.92
N PHE A 254 0.61 -10.83 -1.62
CA PHE A 254 0.75 -10.46 -3.04
C PHE A 254 1.33 -9.03 -3.15
N THR A 255 0.57 -8.02 -2.71
CA THR A 255 1.00 -6.60 -2.62
C THR A 255 0.38 -5.92 -1.39
N SER A 256 -0.05 -6.70 -0.40
CA SER A 256 -0.78 -6.20 0.77
C SER A 256 0.09 -5.30 1.65
N THR A 257 -0.51 -4.26 2.20
CA THR A 257 0.14 -3.41 3.23
C THR A 257 0.43 -4.16 4.53
N ALA A 258 -0.09 -5.38 4.71
CA ALA A 258 0.28 -6.28 5.80
C ALA A 258 1.80 -6.57 5.86
N GLY A 259 2.52 -6.36 4.77
CA GLY A 259 3.98 -6.44 4.73
C GLY A 259 4.66 -5.46 5.68
N GLY A 260 4.14 -4.24 5.86
CA GLY A 260 4.69 -3.26 6.81
C GLY A 260 4.67 -3.77 8.25
N PRO A 261 3.50 -4.12 8.81
CA PRO A 261 3.41 -4.77 10.12
C PRO A 261 4.27 -6.03 10.25
N ALA A 262 4.35 -6.88 9.22
CA ALA A 262 5.18 -8.09 9.27
C ALA A 262 6.67 -7.77 9.47
N ILE A 263 7.19 -6.77 8.75
CA ILE A 263 8.57 -6.31 8.87
C ILE A 263 8.84 -5.73 10.26
N VAL A 264 7.92 -4.92 10.79
CA VAL A 264 8.04 -4.31 12.12
C VAL A 264 7.99 -5.36 13.23
N GLU A 265 7.12 -6.36 13.10
CA GLU A 265 6.98 -7.45 14.06
C GLU A 265 8.03 -8.57 13.91
N GLY A 266 9.04 -8.36 13.06
CA GLY A 266 10.13 -9.31 12.86
C GLY A 266 9.67 -10.66 12.30
N LYS A 267 8.72 -10.65 11.37
CA LYS A 267 8.22 -11.87 10.72
C LYS A 267 8.80 -12.04 9.34
N PRO A 268 9.24 -13.25 8.95
CA PRO A 268 9.61 -13.54 7.58
C PRO A 268 8.48 -13.16 6.62
N LEU A 269 8.80 -12.43 5.56
CA LEU A 269 7.84 -11.93 4.60
C LEU A 269 8.05 -12.59 3.23
N PHE A 270 7.09 -13.40 2.81
CA PHE A 270 7.08 -14.04 1.50
C PHE A 270 6.19 -13.24 0.55
N ILE A 271 6.70 -12.98 -0.66
CA ILE A 271 6.05 -12.08 -1.61
C ILE A 271 5.97 -12.79 -2.96
N THR A 272 4.77 -12.97 -3.47
CA THR A 272 4.54 -13.67 -4.73
C THR A 272 4.41 -12.75 -5.95
N ASN A 273 4.38 -11.42 -5.75
CA ASN A 273 4.30 -10.44 -6.85
C ASN A 273 5.57 -9.59 -6.96
N PRO A 274 6.26 -9.59 -8.12
CA PRO A 274 7.46 -8.81 -8.33
C PRO A 274 7.23 -7.28 -8.34
N ASN A 275 5.98 -6.83 -8.38
CA ASN A 275 5.62 -5.40 -8.32
C ASN A 275 5.26 -4.91 -6.90
N CYS A 276 5.56 -5.71 -5.87
CA CYS A 276 5.29 -5.37 -4.49
C CYS A 276 6.31 -4.35 -3.96
N TYR A 277 5.84 -3.35 -3.21
CA TYR A 277 6.68 -2.35 -2.54
C TYR A 277 7.71 -2.97 -1.58
N PHE A 278 7.33 -4.07 -0.93
CA PHE A 278 8.15 -4.75 0.07
C PHE A 278 9.14 -5.76 -0.52
N LEU A 279 9.29 -5.85 -1.84
CA LEU A 279 10.14 -6.84 -2.50
C LEU A 279 11.58 -6.90 -1.94
N PRO A 280 12.22 -5.77 -1.54
CA PRO A 280 13.55 -5.82 -0.90
C PRO A 280 13.61 -6.60 0.42
N MET A 281 12.45 -6.89 1.03
CA MET A 281 12.31 -7.63 2.29
C MET A 281 11.81 -9.07 2.09
N LYS A 282 11.78 -9.56 0.85
CA LYS A 282 11.37 -10.94 0.52
C LYS A 282 12.30 -11.94 1.17
N ALA A 283 11.74 -12.87 1.96
CA ALA A 283 12.48 -13.89 2.71
C ALA A 283 12.78 -15.16 1.92
N GLY A 284 12.45 -15.22 0.65
CA GLY A 284 12.66 -16.38 -0.24
C GLY A 284 11.44 -16.69 -1.10
N GLU A 285 11.49 -17.79 -1.85
CA GLU A 285 10.34 -18.36 -2.54
C GLU A 285 9.46 -19.16 -1.56
N LEU A 286 8.25 -19.56 -1.95
CA LEU A 286 7.36 -20.33 -1.07
C LEU A 286 7.98 -21.66 -0.64
N SER A 287 8.85 -22.24 -1.47
CA SER A 287 9.63 -23.44 -1.13
C SER A 287 10.60 -23.25 0.04
N ASP A 288 10.98 -22.01 0.34
CA ASP A 288 11.92 -21.70 1.42
C ASP A 288 11.20 -21.44 2.75
N ILE A 289 9.90 -21.73 2.84
CA ILE A 289 9.05 -21.31 3.96
C ILE A 289 9.56 -21.80 5.32
N GLU A 290 10.16 -22.97 5.41
CA GLU A 290 10.74 -23.50 6.66
C GLU A 290 12.17 -22.99 6.93
N ASN A 291 12.84 -22.44 5.92
CA ASN A 291 14.21 -21.92 5.99
C ASN A 291 14.29 -20.50 5.40
N PRO A 292 13.55 -19.52 5.94
CA PRO A 292 13.49 -18.18 5.39
C PRO A 292 14.86 -17.49 5.43
N ASN A 293 15.23 -16.86 4.34
CA ASN A 293 16.40 -16.01 4.26
C ASN A 293 16.08 -14.63 4.86
N ILE A 294 16.52 -14.38 6.06
CA ILE A 294 16.37 -13.10 6.74
C ILE A 294 17.52 -12.18 6.36
N GLY A 295 17.28 -11.29 5.40
CA GLY A 295 18.26 -10.30 4.99
C GLY A 295 18.69 -9.35 6.14
N THR A 296 19.94 -8.90 6.09
CA THR A 296 20.54 -8.01 7.12
C THR A 296 20.17 -6.52 6.94
N ASN A 297 19.49 -6.17 5.87
CA ASN A 297 19.24 -4.79 5.45
C ASN A 297 17.90 -4.21 5.90
N ARG A 298 17.22 -4.87 6.87
CA ARG A 298 15.90 -4.40 7.37
C ARG A 298 15.95 -2.95 7.88
N GLN A 299 16.98 -2.57 8.63
CA GLN A 299 17.09 -1.19 9.11
C GLN A 299 17.21 -0.19 7.96
N GLN A 300 17.98 -0.50 6.93
CA GLN A 300 18.09 0.38 5.77
C GLN A 300 16.79 0.47 5.01
N PHE A 301 16.04 -0.64 4.89
CA PHE A 301 14.70 -0.61 4.30
C PHE A 301 13.75 0.31 5.10
N LEU A 302 13.77 0.24 6.44
CA LEU A 302 12.96 1.10 7.29
C LEU A 302 13.38 2.57 7.19
N ASN A 303 14.67 2.86 7.09
CA ASN A 303 15.19 4.20 6.83
C ASN A 303 14.63 4.74 5.49
N ASN A 304 14.73 3.94 4.43
CA ASN A 304 14.21 4.28 3.10
C ASN A 304 12.68 4.45 3.13
N LEU A 305 11.98 3.63 3.92
CA LEU A 305 10.52 3.74 4.09
C LEU A 305 10.14 5.11 4.71
N GLY A 306 10.87 5.59 5.69
CA GLY A 306 10.68 6.92 6.28
C GLY A 306 10.75 8.05 5.25
N TYR A 307 11.55 7.89 4.20
CA TYR A 307 11.72 8.85 3.10
C TYR A 307 10.77 8.64 1.92
N SER A 308 9.99 7.59 1.91
CA SER A 308 8.88 7.41 0.95
C SER A 308 7.53 7.90 1.51
N HIS A 309 7.47 8.22 2.81
CA HIS A 309 6.26 8.61 3.53
C HIS A 309 6.39 10.03 4.10
N TRP A 310 5.39 10.86 3.83
CA TRP A 310 5.41 12.29 4.10
C TRP A 310 4.14 12.72 4.81
N ARG A 311 4.27 13.63 5.77
CA ARG A 311 3.16 14.28 6.47
C ARG A 311 2.89 15.65 5.84
N LEU A 312 1.74 16.24 6.17
CA LEU A 312 1.43 17.60 5.75
C LEU A 312 2.52 18.62 6.13
N PRO A 313 3.01 18.70 7.39
CA PRO A 313 4.08 19.62 7.76
C PRO A 313 5.38 19.42 6.97
N ASP A 314 5.71 18.18 6.61
CA ASP A 314 6.93 17.87 5.85
C ASP A 314 6.82 18.37 4.39
N LEU A 315 5.60 18.37 3.82
CA LEU A 315 5.34 18.89 2.48
C LEU A 315 5.29 20.42 2.48
N GLU A 316 4.67 21.02 3.52
CA GLU A 316 4.57 22.49 3.71
C GLU A 316 5.94 23.14 3.92
N SER A 317 6.87 22.45 4.58
CA SER A 317 8.24 22.94 4.79
C SER A 317 9.10 22.99 3.52
N GLY A 318 8.63 22.36 2.43
CA GLY A 318 9.41 22.21 1.19
C GLY A 318 10.51 21.14 1.24
N GLU A 319 10.64 20.38 2.34
CA GLU A 319 11.68 19.34 2.48
C GLU A 319 11.60 18.31 1.35
N TYR A 320 10.40 17.89 0.98
CA TYR A 320 10.23 16.97 -0.13
C TYR A 320 10.61 17.59 -1.48
N TRP A 321 10.30 18.88 -1.70
CA TRP A 321 10.65 19.60 -2.92
C TRP A 321 12.16 19.60 -3.17
N GLU A 322 12.96 19.86 -2.14
CA GLU A 322 14.41 19.85 -2.26
C GLU A 322 14.96 18.51 -2.79
N ARG A 323 14.27 17.42 -2.55
CA ARG A 323 14.66 16.09 -3.03
C ARG A 323 14.27 15.80 -4.48
N ILE A 324 13.28 16.50 -5.00
CA ILE A 324 12.68 16.17 -6.30
C ILE A 324 12.78 17.31 -7.32
N LYS A 325 13.31 18.46 -6.97
CA LYS A 325 13.35 19.66 -7.86
C LYS A 325 14.04 19.41 -9.20
N ASP A 326 14.96 18.45 -9.26
CA ASP A 326 15.67 18.10 -10.49
C ASP A 326 14.86 17.11 -11.37
N VAL A 327 13.74 16.58 -10.86
CA VAL A 327 12.89 15.59 -11.56
C VAL A 327 11.76 16.25 -12.33
N ILE A 328 11.29 17.41 -11.88
CA ILE A 328 10.24 18.19 -12.56
C ILE A 328 10.81 19.15 -13.57
#